data_735603067dcf13df93da8a9425059b79
#
_entry.id   735603067dcf13df93da8a9425059b79
#
_cell.length_a   1.000
_cell.length_b   1.000
_cell.length_c   1.000
_cell.angle_alpha   90.00
_cell.angle_beta   90.00
_cell.angle_gamma   90.00
#
_symmetry.space_group_name_H-M   'P 1'
#
loop_
_entity.id
_entity.type
_entity.pdbx_description
1 polymer ?
#
loop_
_entity_poly.entity_id
_entity_poly.type
_entity_poly.pdbx_seq_one_letter_code
_entity_poly.pdbx_strand_id
1 'polypeptide(L)'
;FSLTVDRIELPRVTMTVHCSKGTYIRTLCHDIGEKLGCGGCMEYLLRTQVDRFLLKDSLKLSEVEALVREGRIEDAVIPVDQMFSGLPEIVSESGTLDRLLANGNFFAENQAGRGSAVSGAEDGSLCRVYDSRRRFIGVYEYRAREKRWKPKKIFLGGE
;
A
#
# COMPACT_ATOMS: atom_id res chain seq x y z
N PHE A 1 6.43 10.46 -15.42
CA PHE A 1 5.00 10.55 -15.56
C PHE A 1 4.62 10.98 -16.97
N SER A 2 3.34 10.89 -17.35
CA SER A 2 2.91 11.10 -18.71
C SER A 2 1.60 11.90 -18.77
N LEU A 3 1.39 12.59 -19.90
CA LEU A 3 0.13 13.21 -20.25
C LEU A 3 -0.17 12.81 -21.69
N THR A 4 -1.35 12.27 -21.93
CA THR A 4 -1.86 11.91 -23.25
C THR A 4 -3.15 12.68 -23.50
N VAL A 5 -3.25 13.32 -24.65
CA VAL A 5 -4.51 13.94 -25.11
C VAL A 5 -5.29 12.85 -25.84
N ASP A 6 -6.43 12.48 -25.29
CA ASP A 6 -7.25 11.38 -25.82
C ASP A 6 -8.25 11.88 -26.87
N ARG A 7 -8.81 13.08 -26.65
CA ARG A 7 -9.84 13.66 -27.53
C ARG A 7 -9.86 15.17 -27.44
N ILE A 8 -10.04 15.82 -28.59
CA ILE A 8 -10.20 17.28 -28.73
C ILE A 8 -11.55 17.57 -29.38
N GLU A 9 -12.43 18.21 -28.62
CA GLU A 9 -13.74 18.71 -29.08
C GLU A 9 -13.96 20.10 -28.49
N LEU A 10 -13.30 21.08 -29.08
CA LEU A 10 -13.31 22.44 -28.54
C LEU A 10 -14.72 22.92 -28.16
N PRO A 11 -14.88 23.54 -26.97
CA PRO A 11 -13.82 23.95 -26.05
C PRO A 11 -13.34 22.83 -25.07
N ARG A 12 -13.78 21.58 -25.24
CA ARG A 12 -13.43 20.45 -24.35
C ARG A 12 -12.25 19.67 -24.90
N VAL A 13 -11.36 19.32 -23.98
CA VAL A 13 -10.22 18.43 -24.22
C VAL A 13 -10.22 17.34 -23.15
N THR A 14 -10.21 16.08 -23.60
CA THR A 14 -10.06 14.92 -22.69
C THR A 14 -8.61 14.48 -22.71
N MET A 15 -8.03 14.27 -21.53
CA MET A 15 -6.65 13.81 -21.39
C MET A 15 -6.51 12.81 -20.25
N THR A 16 -5.61 11.86 -20.43
CA THR A 16 -5.16 10.93 -19.40
C THR A 16 -3.84 11.43 -18.82
N VAL A 17 -3.80 11.56 -17.49
CA VAL A 17 -2.63 12.07 -16.77
C VAL A 17 -2.14 11.03 -15.76
N HIS A 18 -0.86 10.64 -15.87
CA HIS A 18 -0.15 9.88 -14.86
C HIS A 18 0.82 10.81 -14.14
N CYS A 19 0.60 11.04 -12.85
CA CYS A 19 1.35 12.03 -12.06
C CYS A 19 1.70 11.52 -10.65
N SER A 20 2.60 12.24 -9.98
CA SER A 20 2.99 11.96 -8.60
C SER A 20 1.89 12.31 -7.59
N LYS A 21 2.01 11.76 -6.39
CA LYS A 21 1.25 12.23 -5.23
C LYS A 21 1.48 13.74 -5.04
N GLY A 22 0.39 14.46 -4.78
CA GLY A 22 0.43 15.91 -4.56
C GLY A 22 0.26 16.77 -5.82
N THR A 23 0.20 16.18 -7.01
CA THR A 23 -0.13 16.92 -8.24
C THR A 23 -1.61 17.32 -8.24
N TYR A 24 -1.87 18.61 -8.37
CA TYR A 24 -3.22 19.17 -8.46
C TYR A 24 -3.66 19.27 -9.91
N ILE A 25 -4.55 18.39 -10.35
CA ILE A 25 -5.02 18.36 -11.76
C ILE A 25 -5.74 19.66 -12.15
N ARG A 26 -6.44 20.31 -11.21
CA ARG A 26 -7.05 21.64 -11.45
C ARG A 26 -6.00 22.67 -11.84
N THR A 27 -4.88 22.71 -11.12
CA THR A 27 -3.76 23.62 -11.45
C THR A 27 -3.14 23.27 -12.78
N LEU A 28 -2.95 21.97 -13.07
CA LEU A 28 -2.44 21.52 -14.36
C LEU A 28 -3.33 22.01 -15.53
N CYS A 29 -4.66 21.89 -15.42
CA CYS A 29 -5.58 22.39 -16.44
C CYS A 29 -5.49 23.91 -16.62
N HIS A 30 -5.38 24.65 -15.51
CA HIS A 30 -5.18 26.10 -15.55
C HIS A 30 -3.87 26.46 -16.26
N ASP A 31 -2.76 25.86 -15.85
CA ASP A 31 -1.43 26.14 -16.41
C ASP A 31 -1.33 25.81 -17.91
N ILE A 32 -2.01 24.74 -18.36
CA ILE A 32 -2.12 24.41 -19.79
C ILE A 32 -2.87 25.53 -20.52
N GLY A 33 -4.02 25.96 -19.98
CA GLY A 33 -4.82 27.02 -20.58
C GLY A 33 -4.07 28.35 -20.65
N GLU A 34 -3.33 28.72 -19.63
CA GLU A 34 -2.48 29.93 -19.62
C GLU A 34 -1.38 29.84 -20.69
N LYS A 35 -0.71 28.69 -20.82
CA LYS A 35 0.32 28.49 -21.84
C LYS A 35 -0.22 28.55 -23.28
N LEU A 36 -1.47 28.15 -23.48
CA LEU A 36 -2.15 28.20 -24.75
C LEU A 36 -2.76 29.60 -25.02
N GLY A 37 -2.77 30.49 -24.03
CA GLY A 37 -3.34 31.83 -24.15
C GLY A 37 -4.88 31.88 -24.20
N CYS A 38 -5.57 30.80 -23.83
CA CYS A 38 -7.03 30.72 -23.88
C CYS A 38 -7.68 30.52 -22.51
N GLY A 39 -6.87 30.41 -21.44
CA GLY A 39 -7.34 29.96 -20.15
C GLY A 39 -7.77 28.49 -20.13
N GLY A 40 -7.98 27.93 -18.96
CA GLY A 40 -8.43 26.54 -18.83
C GLY A 40 -8.92 26.22 -17.42
N CYS A 41 -9.92 25.33 -17.34
CA CYS A 41 -10.42 24.84 -16.08
C CYS A 41 -10.74 23.34 -16.20
N MET A 42 -10.71 22.66 -15.07
CA MET A 42 -11.11 21.26 -14.98
C MET A 42 -12.63 21.16 -14.87
N GLU A 43 -13.28 20.60 -15.88
CA GLU A 43 -14.72 20.35 -15.89
C GLU A 43 -15.08 19.04 -15.15
N TYR A 44 -14.28 17.98 -15.38
CA TYR A 44 -14.52 16.65 -14.84
C TYR A 44 -13.21 15.95 -14.50
N LEU A 45 -13.22 15.12 -13.48
CA LEU A 45 -12.08 14.28 -13.10
C LEU A 45 -12.54 12.88 -12.73
N LEU A 46 -11.98 11.88 -13.39
CA LEU A 46 -12.13 10.49 -13.03
C LEU A 46 -10.76 9.93 -12.64
N ARG A 47 -10.63 9.46 -11.39
CA ARG A 47 -9.42 8.76 -10.97
C ARG A 47 -9.54 7.29 -11.32
N THR A 48 -8.75 6.84 -12.27
CA THR A 48 -8.79 5.46 -12.79
C THR A 48 -7.87 4.51 -12.04
N GLN A 49 -6.84 5.04 -11.37
CA GLN A 49 -5.86 4.24 -10.64
C GLN A 49 -5.20 5.02 -9.50
N VAL A 50 -4.89 4.34 -8.40
CA VAL A 50 -4.01 4.80 -7.32
C VAL A 50 -3.13 3.63 -6.93
N ASP A 51 -1.80 3.74 -7.16
CA ASP A 51 -0.86 2.63 -6.98
C ASP A 51 -1.38 1.36 -7.71
N ARG A 52 -1.59 0.28 -7.00
CA ARG A 52 -2.13 -0.99 -7.53
C ARG A 52 -3.65 -1.05 -7.64
N PHE A 53 -4.36 -0.09 -7.06
CA PHE A 53 -5.82 -0.07 -7.02
C PHE A 53 -6.38 0.54 -8.30
N LEU A 54 -7.16 -0.24 -9.05
CA LEU A 54 -7.81 0.18 -10.28
C LEU A 54 -9.29 0.49 -10.02
N LEU A 55 -9.82 1.49 -10.70
CA LEU A 55 -11.23 1.85 -10.63
C LEU A 55 -12.16 0.66 -10.97
N LYS A 56 -11.78 -0.16 -11.95
CA LYS A 56 -12.56 -1.33 -12.38
C LYS A 56 -12.74 -2.38 -11.28
N ASP A 57 -11.82 -2.40 -10.30
CA ASP A 57 -11.84 -3.35 -9.18
C ASP A 57 -12.45 -2.73 -7.91
N SER A 58 -12.95 -1.49 -8.02
CA SER A 58 -13.56 -0.77 -6.91
C SER A 58 -15.04 -1.11 -6.76
N LEU A 59 -15.51 -1.16 -5.54
CA LEU A 59 -16.92 -1.36 -5.21
C LEU A 59 -17.64 -0.03 -5.06
N LYS A 60 -18.91 0.01 -5.45
CA LYS A 60 -19.82 1.11 -5.12
C LYS A 60 -20.25 1.01 -3.65
N LEU A 61 -20.61 2.13 -3.05
CA LEU A 61 -21.07 2.14 -1.66
C LEU A 61 -22.27 1.20 -1.43
N SER A 62 -23.19 1.12 -2.40
CA SER A 62 -24.34 0.19 -2.32
C SER A 62 -23.94 -1.29 -2.32
N GLU A 63 -22.86 -1.64 -3.02
CA GLU A 63 -22.30 -3.00 -3.02
C GLU A 63 -21.64 -3.32 -1.68
N VAL A 64 -20.92 -2.35 -1.11
CA VAL A 64 -20.35 -2.46 0.25
C VAL A 64 -21.45 -2.65 1.30
N GLU A 65 -22.52 -1.85 1.22
CA GLU A 65 -23.68 -1.99 2.12
C GLU A 65 -24.35 -3.37 2.02
N ALA A 66 -24.46 -3.92 0.81
CA ALA A 66 -25.01 -5.26 0.61
C ALA A 66 -24.12 -6.32 1.27
N LEU A 67 -22.80 -6.26 1.05
CA LEU A 67 -21.84 -7.17 1.69
C LEU A 67 -21.90 -7.12 3.21
N VAL A 68 -22.03 -5.92 3.79
CA VAL A 68 -22.18 -5.76 5.24
C VAL A 68 -23.45 -6.43 5.75
N ARG A 69 -24.60 -6.22 5.07
CA ARG A 69 -25.90 -6.84 5.46
C ARG A 69 -25.84 -8.37 5.36
N GLU A 70 -25.09 -8.90 4.41
CA GLU A 70 -24.87 -10.33 4.21
C GLU A 70 -23.81 -10.93 5.15
N GLY A 71 -23.12 -10.12 5.94
CA GLY A 71 -22.01 -10.56 6.79
C GLY A 71 -20.77 -11.00 6.01
N ARG A 72 -20.60 -10.50 4.78
CA ARG A 72 -19.56 -10.90 3.82
C ARG A 72 -18.56 -9.79 3.50
N ILE A 73 -18.50 -8.76 4.31
CA ILE A 73 -17.59 -7.62 4.07
C ILE A 73 -16.13 -8.07 3.97
N GLU A 74 -15.76 -9.11 4.69
CA GLU A 74 -14.38 -9.66 4.67
C GLU A 74 -13.98 -10.16 3.28
N ASP A 75 -14.93 -10.56 2.43
CA ASP A 75 -14.66 -11.00 1.05
C ASP A 75 -14.11 -9.84 0.18
N ALA A 76 -14.39 -8.61 0.58
CA ALA A 76 -14.01 -7.40 -0.14
C ALA A 76 -12.85 -6.63 0.49
N VAL A 77 -12.49 -6.95 1.73
CA VAL A 77 -11.38 -6.31 2.44
C VAL A 77 -10.06 -6.94 2.02
N ILE A 78 -9.14 -6.11 1.53
CA ILE A 78 -7.78 -6.55 1.25
C ILE A 78 -6.99 -6.58 2.56
N PRO A 79 -6.51 -7.75 3.02
CA PRO A 79 -5.71 -7.84 4.23
C PRO A 79 -4.47 -6.95 4.17
N VAL A 80 -4.12 -6.36 5.31
CA VAL A 80 -3.01 -5.39 5.40
C VAL A 80 -1.67 -5.97 4.94
N ASP A 81 -1.41 -7.24 5.24
CA ASP A 81 -0.18 -7.93 4.84
C ASP A 81 -0.06 -8.11 3.32
N GLN A 82 -1.17 -8.19 2.60
CA GLN A 82 -1.17 -8.24 1.14
C GLN A 82 -0.65 -6.94 0.51
N MET A 83 -0.76 -5.81 1.21
CA MET A 83 -0.16 -4.54 0.77
C MET A 83 1.37 -4.62 0.69
N PHE A 84 1.97 -5.55 1.41
CA PHE A 84 3.40 -5.79 1.49
C PHE A 84 3.81 -7.11 0.84
N SER A 85 2.99 -7.69 -0.04
CA SER A 85 3.22 -9.02 -0.65
C SER A 85 4.55 -9.16 -1.41
N GLY A 86 5.13 -8.04 -1.87
CA GLY A 86 6.47 -8.01 -2.47
C GLY A 86 7.63 -8.16 -1.48
N LEU A 87 7.37 -8.09 -0.17
CA LEU A 87 8.40 -8.29 0.84
C LEU A 87 8.47 -9.78 1.23
N PRO A 88 9.68 -10.30 1.50
CA PRO A 88 9.85 -11.62 2.08
C PRO A 88 9.20 -11.72 3.46
N GLU A 89 8.97 -12.94 3.95
CA GLU A 89 8.31 -13.15 5.24
C GLU A 89 9.19 -13.85 6.25
N ILE A 90 8.93 -13.56 7.53
CA ILE A 90 9.39 -14.32 8.71
C ILE A 90 8.16 -14.74 9.50
N VAL A 91 8.07 -16.01 9.82
CA VAL A 91 7.00 -16.58 10.67
C VAL A 91 7.62 -17.07 11.95
N SER A 92 7.10 -16.65 13.09
CA SER A 92 7.56 -17.12 14.40
C SER A 92 7.30 -18.64 14.57
N GLU A 93 8.26 -19.33 15.16
CA GLU A 93 8.14 -20.75 15.53
C GLU A 93 8.22 -20.96 17.04
N SER A 94 8.25 -19.88 17.82
CA SER A 94 8.41 -19.98 19.27
C SER A 94 7.56 -18.99 20.03
N GLY A 95 7.01 -19.45 21.17
CA GLY A 95 6.27 -18.55 22.06
C GLY A 95 7.12 -17.43 22.67
N THR A 96 8.44 -17.57 22.68
CA THR A 96 9.36 -16.50 23.10
C THR A 96 9.37 -15.37 22.08
N LEU A 97 9.48 -15.69 20.78
CA LEU A 97 9.39 -14.71 19.73
C LEU A 97 8.00 -14.08 19.69
N ASP A 98 6.93 -14.87 19.81
CA ASP A 98 5.55 -14.34 19.83
C ASP A 98 5.36 -13.28 20.93
N ARG A 99 5.93 -13.47 22.11
CA ARG A 99 5.88 -12.47 23.20
C ARG A 99 6.62 -11.17 22.83
N LEU A 100 7.76 -11.26 22.17
CA LEU A 100 8.48 -10.08 21.69
C LEU A 100 7.65 -9.33 20.64
N LEU A 101 7.08 -10.06 19.70
CA LEU A 101 6.25 -9.51 18.61
C LEU A 101 4.98 -8.86 19.15
N ALA A 102 4.29 -9.48 20.10
CA ALA A 102 3.07 -8.93 20.72
C ALA A 102 3.30 -7.57 21.40
N ASN A 103 4.52 -7.31 21.86
CA ASN A 103 4.90 -6.02 22.44
C ASN A 103 5.59 -5.07 21.44
N GLY A 104 5.60 -5.41 20.16
CA GLY A 104 6.26 -4.60 19.14
C GLY A 104 7.78 -4.48 19.31
N ASN A 105 8.41 -5.45 19.96
CA ASN A 105 9.84 -5.45 20.21
C ASN A 105 10.65 -5.94 19.01
N PHE A 106 11.93 -5.59 18.99
CA PHE A 106 12.91 -6.19 18.08
C PHE A 106 13.22 -7.63 18.49
N PHE A 107 13.78 -8.40 17.57
CA PHE A 107 14.33 -9.74 17.84
C PHE A 107 15.66 -9.94 17.12
N ALA A 108 16.49 -10.82 17.67
CA ALA A 108 17.79 -11.14 17.09
C ALA A 108 17.64 -12.06 15.85
N GLU A 109 18.60 -12.00 14.94
CA GLU A 109 18.62 -12.83 13.73
C GLU A 109 18.47 -14.34 14.06
N ASN A 110 19.16 -14.83 15.11
CA ASN A 110 19.08 -16.21 15.54
C ASN A 110 17.76 -16.60 16.23
N GLN A 111 16.88 -15.66 16.50
CA GLN A 111 15.53 -15.88 17.01
C GLN A 111 14.49 -15.85 15.88
N ALA A 112 14.92 -15.44 14.68
CA ALA A 112 14.03 -15.41 13.53
C ALA A 112 13.50 -16.82 13.26
N GLY A 113 12.19 -16.92 13.07
CA GLY A 113 11.54 -18.16 12.69
C GLY A 113 11.81 -18.52 11.22
N ARG A 114 10.94 -19.35 10.65
CA ARG A 114 11.00 -19.73 9.23
C ARG A 114 10.71 -18.55 8.30
N GLY A 115 11.37 -18.53 7.15
CA GLY A 115 11.01 -17.63 6.05
C GLY A 115 12.17 -17.27 5.14
N SER A 116 11.83 -16.71 3.99
CA SER A 116 12.78 -16.32 2.95
C SER A 116 13.68 -15.14 3.34
N ALA A 117 13.32 -14.39 4.38
CA ALA A 117 14.08 -13.23 4.84
C ALA A 117 15.24 -13.57 5.78
N VAL A 118 15.33 -14.82 6.27
CA VAL A 118 16.29 -15.20 7.33
C VAL A 118 17.71 -15.34 6.81
N SER A 119 17.88 -15.70 5.54
CA SER A 119 19.21 -15.95 4.97
C SER A 119 19.65 -14.80 4.06
N GLY A 120 20.79 -14.17 4.38
CA GLY A 120 21.40 -13.17 3.50
C GLY A 120 20.75 -11.78 3.53
N ALA A 121 20.07 -11.42 4.60
CA ALA A 121 19.52 -10.07 4.74
C ALA A 121 20.63 -9.03 4.81
N GLU A 122 20.54 -8.01 3.96
CA GLU A 122 21.42 -6.84 3.97
C GLU A 122 20.88 -5.77 4.91
N ASP A 123 21.73 -4.83 5.33
CA ASP A 123 21.32 -3.70 6.18
C ASP A 123 20.21 -2.90 5.49
N GLY A 124 19.10 -2.66 6.21
CA GLY A 124 17.93 -1.99 5.66
C GLY A 124 16.92 -2.90 4.93
N SER A 125 17.21 -4.20 4.76
CA SER A 125 16.24 -5.15 4.19
C SER A 125 14.94 -5.15 4.98
N LEU A 126 13.81 -5.19 4.29
CA LEU A 126 12.48 -5.22 4.88
C LEU A 126 11.87 -6.61 4.77
N CYS A 127 11.09 -7.00 5.78
CA CYS A 127 10.30 -8.22 5.75
C CYS A 127 8.94 -8.04 6.43
N ARG A 128 8.00 -8.91 6.07
CA ARG A 128 6.73 -9.11 6.79
C ARG A 128 6.96 -10.08 7.92
N VAL A 129 6.44 -9.78 9.09
CA VAL A 129 6.59 -10.65 10.26
C VAL A 129 5.22 -11.11 10.73
N TYR A 130 5.13 -12.41 10.99
CA TYR A 130 3.94 -13.10 11.48
C TYR A 130 4.26 -13.84 12.78
N ASP A 131 3.27 -13.94 13.64
CA ASP A 131 3.37 -14.81 14.82
C ASP A 131 3.21 -16.31 14.44
N SER A 132 3.32 -17.19 15.43
CA SER A 132 3.18 -18.65 15.24
C SER A 132 1.78 -19.08 14.77
N ARG A 133 0.76 -18.23 14.92
CA ARG A 133 -0.61 -18.42 14.45
C ARG A 133 -0.84 -17.79 13.07
N ARG A 134 0.23 -17.34 12.41
CA ARG A 134 0.16 -16.62 11.12
C ARG A 134 -0.61 -15.29 11.16
N ARG A 135 -0.75 -14.66 12.31
CA ARG A 135 -1.29 -13.29 12.38
C ARG A 135 -0.19 -12.32 11.98
N PHE A 136 -0.52 -11.40 11.09
CA PHE A 136 0.41 -10.37 10.64
C PHE A 136 0.69 -9.38 11.77
N ILE A 137 1.95 -9.22 12.10
CA ILE A 137 2.42 -8.32 13.17
C ILE A 137 2.85 -6.98 12.59
N GLY A 138 3.60 -7.03 11.47
CA GLY A 138 4.11 -5.79 10.88
C GLY A 138 5.23 -5.98 9.89
N VAL A 139 5.81 -4.86 9.50
CA VAL A 139 7.01 -4.78 8.67
C VAL A 139 8.21 -4.48 9.57
N TYR A 140 9.24 -5.27 9.44
CA TYR A 140 10.50 -5.14 10.18
C TYR A 140 11.64 -4.82 9.22
N GLU A 141 12.66 -4.16 9.74
CA GLU A 141 13.87 -3.77 9.03
C GLU A 141 15.10 -4.41 9.68
N TYR A 142 15.93 -5.05 8.87
CA TYR A 142 17.17 -5.66 9.35
C TYR A 142 18.24 -4.60 9.63
N ARG A 143 18.91 -4.72 10.75
CA ARG A 143 20.05 -3.91 11.17
C ARG A 143 21.29 -4.80 11.28
N ALA A 144 22.10 -4.82 10.26
CA ALA A 144 23.25 -5.72 10.12
C ALA A 144 24.30 -5.54 11.24
N ARG A 145 24.57 -4.31 11.64
CA ARG A 145 25.52 -4.01 12.73
C ARG A 145 25.08 -4.59 14.06
N GLU A 146 23.77 -4.70 14.31
CA GLU A 146 23.18 -5.20 15.55
C GLU A 146 22.73 -6.65 15.41
N LYS A 147 22.76 -7.21 14.21
CA LYS A 147 22.20 -8.54 13.87
C LYS A 147 20.77 -8.72 14.38
N ARG A 148 19.91 -7.73 14.11
CA ARG A 148 18.54 -7.65 14.65
C ARG A 148 17.55 -7.20 13.59
N TRP A 149 16.32 -7.70 13.76
CA TRP A 149 15.14 -7.20 13.08
C TRP A 149 14.43 -6.19 13.98
N LYS A 150 14.32 -4.93 13.54
CA LYS A 150 13.63 -3.88 14.27
C LYS A 150 12.30 -3.54 13.63
N PRO A 151 11.25 -3.26 14.42
CA PRO A 151 9.96 -2.87 13.86
C PRO A 151 10.09 -1.56 13.07
N LYS A 152 9.65 -1.56 11.82
CA LYS A 152 9.50 -0.40 10.96
C LYS A 152 8.08 0.16 11.05
N LYS A 153 7.10 -0.74 11.00
CA LYS A 153 5.68 -0.45 11.15
C LYS A 153 4.97 -1.65 11.79
N ILE A 154 4.30 -1.41 12.89
CA ILE A 154 3.51 -2.41 13.60
C ILE A 154 2.02 -2.21 13.32
N PHE A 155 1.30 -3.30 13.20
CA PHE A 155 -0.14 -3.38 12.95
C PHE A 155 -0.86 -4.19 14.05
N LEU A 156 -0.34 -4.15 15.28
CA LEU A 156 -1.00 -4.73 16.44
C LEU A 156 -2.19 -3.86 16.82
N GLY A 157 -3.38 -4.44 16.85
CA GLY A 157 -4.59 -3.76 17.30
C GLY A 157 -5.67 -3.66 16.23
N GLY A 158 -6.36 -4.72 16.05
CA GLY A 158 -7.60 -4.87 15.33
C GLY A 158 -8.22 -6.18 15.78
N GLU A 159 -8.77 -6.24 17.00
CA GLU A 159 -9.85 -7.14 17.35
C GLU A 159 -11.16 -6.47 17.00
#